data_f2d633b77b9fb8f86345c2165674c1a4
#
_entry.id   f2d633b77b9fb8f86345c2165674c1a4
#
_cell.length_a   1.000
_cell.length_b   1.000
_cell.length_c   1.000
_cell.angle_alpha   90.00
_cell.angle_beta   90.00
_cell.angle_gamma   90.00
#
_symmetry.space_group_name_H-M   'P 1'
#
loop_
_entity.id
_entity.type
_entity.pdbx_description
1 polymer ?
#
loop_
_entity_poly.entity_id
_entity_poly.type
_entity_poly.pdbx_seq_one_letter_code
_entity_poly.pdbx_strand_id
1 'polypeptide(L)'
;NKKILEYIKSLESQNPKGVQKSNSKGWHSQDFDMNADNIKDYINSIGPYINESLVDMGWDLKNQNVKITSMWSIINRNDATNARHIHSNNYISAAYYVKAPENCGNIVFHDPRSEPVYFHPKVENPNNLNTNIVSIKPEEGLLVLFPSYLHHSVDVNRSNEDRIVI
;
A
#
# COMPACT_ATOMS: atom_id res chain seq x y z
N ASN A 1 10.98 4.35 -11.22
CA ASN A 1 11.20 3.31 -10.20
C ASN A 1 12.67 3.08 -9.80
N LYS A 2 13.66 3.17 -10.75
CA LYS A 2 15.05 2.79 -10.47
C LYS A 2 15.66 3.53 -9.26
N LYS A 3 15.62 4.85 -9.23
CA LYS A 3 16.18 5.66 -8.13
C LYS A 3 15.58 5.31 -6.76
N ILE A 4 14.25 5.16 -6.70
CA ILE A 4 13.57 4.84 -5.43
C ILE A 4 13.86 3.40 -4.98
N LEU A 5 14.02 2.47 -5.92
CA LEU A 5 14.45 1.11 -5.63
C LEU A 5 15.86 1.07 -5.02
N GLU A 6 16.80 1.81 -5.61
CA GLU A 6 18.18 1.93 -5.10
C GLU A 6 18.19 2.51 -3.68
N TYR A 7 17.36 3.52 -3.41
CA TYR A 7 17.20 4.07 -2.06
C TYR A 7 16.66 3.05 -1.06
N ILE A 8 15.58 2.34 -1.41
CA ILE A 8 15.01 1.30 -0.54
C ILE A 8 16.05 0.22 -0.22
N LYS A 9 16.80 -0.23 -1.22
CA LYS A 9 17.86 -1.22 -1.02
C LYS A 9 19.02 -0.69 -0.15
N SER A 10 19.33 0.60 -0.23
CA SER A 10 20.33 1.22 0.66
C SER A 10 19.85 1.24 2.12
N LEU A 11 18.57 1.54 2.36
CA LEU A 11 17.97 1.50 3.70
C LEU A 11 17.98 0.07 4.28
N GLU A 12 17.66 -0.92 3.46
CA GLU A 12 17.73 -2.33 3.85
C GLU A 12 19.15 -2.73 4.25
N SER A 13 20.14 -2.32 3.47
CA SER A 13 21.55 -2.61 3.77
C SER A 13 22.04 -1.96 5.06
N GLN A 14 21.55 -0.74 5.36
CA GLN A 14 21.90 -0.02 6.59
C GLN A 14 21.20 -0.59 7.83
N ASN A 15 19.99 -1.09 7.68
CA ASN A 15 19.22 -1.73 8.74
C ASN A 15 18.57 -3.04 8.28
N PRO A 16 19.33 -4.14 8.17
CA PRO A 16 18.80 -5.41 7.65
C PRO A 16 17.68 -6.03 8.49
N LYS A 17 17.60 -5.69 9.77
CA LYS A 17 16.52 -6.17 10.65
C LYS A 17 15.20 -5.48 10.39
N GLY A 18 15.23 -4.23 9.93
CA GLY A 18 14.05 -3.41 9.76
C GLY A 18 13.26 -3.21 11.05
N VAL A 19 11.97 -2.95 10.91
CA VAL A 19 11.03 -2.83 12.03
C VAL A 19 9.90 -3.86 11.89
N GLN A 20 9.33 -4.27 13.03
CA GLN A 20 8.20 -5.21 13.07
C GLN A 20 6.90 -4.42 13.20
N LYS A 21 6.02 -4.56 12.21
CA LYS A 21 4.67 -3.97 12.17
C LYS A 21 3.67 -5.06 11.73
N SER A 22 2.96 -4.86 10.63
CA SER A 22 2.08 -5.88 10.04
C SER A 22 2.84 -6.96 9.26
N ASN A 23 4.11 -6.75 8.95
CA ASN A 23 4.94 -7.65 8.16
C ASN A 23 5.22 -8.98 8.90
N SER A 24 5.06 -10.07 8.17
CA SER A 24 5.50 -11.42 8.57
C SER A 24 6.48 -11.93 7.53
N LYS A 25 7.69 -12.33 7.95
CA LYS A 25 8.82 -12.74 7.10
C LYS A 25 9.31 -11.68 6.10
N GLY A 26 8.69 -10.50 6.05
CA GLY A 26 9.08 -9.38 5.21
C GLY A 26 9.94 -8.37 5.96
N TRP A 27 10.73 -7.57 5.24
CA TRP A 27 11.44 -6.42 5.79
C TRP A 27 10.55 -5.18 5.69
N HIS A 28 10.58 -4.34 6.73
CA HIS A 28 9.88 -3.06 6.80
C HIS A 28 10.88 -1.98 7.20
N SER A 29 11.00 -0.90 6.43
CA SER A 29 11.87 0.22 6.77
C SER A 29 11.36 0.98 8.01
N GLN A 30 12.20 1.81 8.58
CA GLN A 30 11.74 2.98 9.32
C GLN A 30 11.07 3.97 8.34
N ASP A 31 10.41 4.98 8.90
CA ASP A 31 9.87 6.07 8.08
C ASP A 31 11.00 6.75 7.31
N PHE A 32 10.72 7.13 6.07
CA PHE A 32 11.68 7.83 5.23
C PHE A 32 11.97 9.23 5.75
N ASP A 33 13.20 9.71 5.54
CA ASP A 33 13.48 11.12 5.69
C ASP A 33 12.83 11.91 4.55
N MET A 34 11.73 12.59 4.88
CA MET A 34 10.95 13.38 3.92
C MET A 34 11.72 14.59 3.34
N ASN A 35 12.89 14.92 3.93
CA ASN A 35 13.76 15.99 3.43
C ASN A 35 14.84 15.50 2.46
N ALA A 36 15.02 14.19 2.33
CA ALA A 36 15.98 13.63 1.38
C ALA A 36 15.56 13.93 -0.07
N ASP A 37 16.51 14.32 -0.92
CA ASP A 37 16.24 14.79 -2.28
C ASP A 37 15.57 13.70 -3.15
N ASN A 38 16.00 12.46 -3.01
CA ASN A 38 15.38 11.33 -3.72
C ASN A 38 13.93 11.07 -3.31
N ILE A 39 13.56 11.37 -2.04
CA ILE A 39 12.18 11.27 -1.56
C ILE A 39 11.35 12.46 -2.08
N LYS A 40 11.90 13.67 -2.09
CA LYS A 40 11.25 14.82 -2.71
C LYS A 40 11.00 14.59 -4.20
N ASP A 41 11.99 14.08 -4.93
CA ASP A 41 11.86 13.71 -6.35
C ASP A 41 10.72 12.70 -6.55
N TYR A 42 10.66 11.68 -5.69
CA TYR A 42 9.62 10.66 -5.75
C TYR A 42 8.24 11.26 -5.45
N ILE A 43 8.10 12.05 -4.38
CA ILE A 43 6.85 12.74 -4.03
C ILE A 43 6.38 13.64 -5.18
N ASN A 44 7.29 14.40 -5.79
CA ASN A 44 6.98 15.26 -6.93
C ASN A 44 6.49 14.43 -8.13
N SER A 45 6.97 13.21 -8.29
CA SER A 45 6.57 12.33 -9.41
C SER A 45 5.17 11.72 -9.22
N ILE A 46 4.77 11.41 -7.98
CA ILE A 46 3.45 10.80 -7.68
C ILE A 46 2.38 11.85 -7.31
N GLY A 47 2.79 13.01 -6.84
CA GLY A 47 1.91 14.06 -6.33
C GLY A 47 0.79 14.48 -7.29
N PRO A 48 1.07 14.70 -8.59
CA PRO A 48 0.03 15.02 -9.56
C PRO A 48 -1.09 13.97 -9.62
N TYR A 49 -0.76 12.67 -9.62
CA TYR A 49 -1.73 11.57 -9.65
C TYR A 49 -2.55 11.48 -8.36
N ILE A 50 -1.91 11.73 -7.21
CA ILE A 50 -2.64 11.82 -5.93
C ILE A 50 -3.63 12.98 -5.98
N ASN A 51 -3.20 14.17 -6.40
CA ASN A 51 -4.08 15.33 -6.50
C ASN A 51 -5.25 15.11 -7.45
N GLU A 52 -5.00 14.55 -8.64
CA GLU A 52 -6.04 14.19 -9.60
C GLU A 52 -7.06 13.23 -8.96
N SER A 53 -6.60 12.17 -8.31
CA SER A 53 -7.48 11.21 -7.62
C SER A 53 -8.31 11.85 -6.52
N LEU A 54 -7.74 12.78 -5.73
CA LEU A 54 -8.48 13.49 -4.69
C LEU A 54 -9.54 14.44 -5.27
N VAL A 55 -9.25 15.09 -6.38
CA VAL A 55 -10.22 15.92 -7.12
C VAL A 55 -11.35 15.04 -7.66
N ASP A 56 -11.05 13.88 -8.23
CA ASP A 56 -12.05 12.93 -8.73
C ASP A 56 -12.95 12.39 -7.61
N MET A 57 -12.40 12.25 -6.40
CA MET A 57 -13.16 11.91 -5.20
C MET A 57 -14.00 13.09 -4.66
N GLY A 58 -13.94 14.27 -5.28
CA GLY A 58 -14.69 15.47 -4.89
C GLY A 58 -14.10 16.24 -3.70
N TRP A 59 -12.81 16.07 -3.40
CA TRP A 59 -12.17 16.80 -2.30
C TRP A 59 -11.92 18.26 -2.66
N ASP A 60 -12.17 19.16 -1.72
CA ASP A 60 -11.92 20.60 -1.88
C ASP A 60 -10.42 20.92 -1.62
N LEU A 61 -9.59 20.74 -2.63
CA LEU A 61 -8.16 21.03 -2.54
C LEU A 61 -7.85 22.54 -2.63
N LYS A 62 -8.86 23.41 -2.88
CA LYS A 62 -8.66 24.86 -2.89
C LYS A 62 -8.60 25.44 -1.47
N ASN A 63 -9.38 24.84 -0.57
CA ASN A 63 -9.52 25.31 0.82
C ASN A 63 -8.87 24.37 1.84
N GLN A 64 -8.26 23.27 1.39
CA GLN A 64 -7.62 22.28 2.25
C GLN A 64 -6.21 21.96 1.78
N ASN A 65 -5.28 21.87 2.73
CA ASN A 65 -3.93 21.40 2.46
C ASN A 65 -3.85 19.89 2.73
N VAL A 66 -3.48 19.14 1.71
CA VAL A 66 -3.17 17.72 1.82
C VAL A 66 -1.65 17.55 1.82
N LYS A 67 -1.13 16.80 2.78
CA LYS A 67 0.30 16.49 2.88
C LYS A 67 0.52 15.02 3.18
N ILE A 68 1.60 14.48 2.69
CA ILE A 68 2.09 13.17 3.09
C ILE A 68 2.70 13.32 4.49
N THR A 69 2.19 12.55 5.45
CA THR A 69 2.59 12.63 6.86
C THR A 69 3.72 11.68 7.20
N SER A 70 3.74 10.51 6.57
CA SER A 70 4.78 9.48 6.73
C SER A 70 4.84 8.61 5.49
N MET A 71 5.98 7.99 5.28
CA MET A 71 6.24 7.10 4.16
C MET A 71 7.28 6.07 4.57
N TRP A 72 7.10 4.83 4.17
CA TRP A 72 8.01 3.71 4.43
C TRP A 72 7.95 2.72 3.28
N SER A 73 8.86 1.75 3.28
CA SER A 73 8.82 0.66 2.32
C SER A 73 8.77 -0.70 2.98
N ILE A 74 8.16 -1.64 2.28
CA ILE A 74 8.10 -3.05 2.64
C ILE A 74 8.70 -3.88 1.51
N ILE A 75 9.58 -4.81 1.87
CA ILE A 75 10.12 -5.83 0.97
C ILE A 75 9.59 -7.18 1.43
N ASN A 76 8.68 -7.75 0.66
CA ASN A 76 8.14 -9.08 0.90
C ASN A 76 8.82 -10.08 -0.03
N ARG A 77 9.64 -10.96 0.56
CA ARG A 77 10.27 -12.09 -0.11
C ARG A 77 9.30 -13.26 -0.23
N ASN A 78 9.75 -14.36 -0.79
CA ASN A 78 8.97 -15.60 -0.80
C ASN A 78 8.46 -15.92 0.60
N ASP A 79 7.20 -16.34 0.69
CA ASP A 79 6.43 -16.63 1.91
C ASP A 79 6.15 -15.43 2.83
N ALA A 80 6.57 -14.21 2.48
CA ALA A 80 6.24 -13.03 3.27
C ALA A 80 4.82 -12.51 2.98
N THR A 81 4.20 -11.92 4.00
CA THR A 81 2.84 -11.40 3.97
C THR A 81 2.70 -10.20 4.90
N ASN A 82 1.57 -9.49 4.83
CA ASN A 82 1.19 -8.50 5.84
C ASN A 82 -0.16 -8.87 6.45
N ALA A 83 -0.18 -8.95 7.78
CA ALA A 83 -1.39 -9.22 8.54
C ALA A 83 -2.45 -8.12 8.32
N ARG A 84 -3.73 -8.46 8.56
CA ARG A 84 -4.82 -7.49 8.48
C ARG A 84 -4.62 -6.36 9.49
N HIS A 85 -4.65 -5.11 9.02
CA HIS A 85 -4.42 -3.90 9.83
C HIS A 85 -5.11 -2.67 9.21
N ILE A 86 -4.98 -1.53 9.89
CA ILE A 86 -5.39 -0.19 9.43
C ILE A 86 -4.24 0.79 9.69
N HIS A 87 -4.35 2.00 9.15
CA HIS A 87 -3.45 3.11 9.44
C HIS A 87 -4.19 4.19 10.23
N SER A 88 -3.78 4.42 11.49
CA SER A 88 -4.41 5.41 12.36
C SER A 88 -3.97 6.84 12.03
N ASN A 89 -4.79 7.84 12.41
CA ASN A 89 -4.48 9.27 12.34
C ASN A 89 -4.25 9.85 10.94
N ASN A 90 -4.74 9.18 9.91
CA ASN A 90 -4.70 9.65 8.52
C ASN A 90 -6.07 9.46 7.86
N TYR A 91 -6.36 10.25 6.82
CA TYR A 91 -7.57 10.10 6.02
C TYR A 91 -7.40 9.10 4.88
N ILE A 92 -6.28 9.23 4.16
CA ILE A 92 -5.95 8.40 3.01
C ILE A 92 -4.60 7.73 3.24
N SER A 93 -4.52 6.49 2.87
CA SER A 93 -3.30 5.71 2.72
C SER A 93 -3.07 5.34 1.27
N ALA A 94 -1.84 5.05 0.94
CA ALA A 94 -1.44 4.66 -0.40
C ALA A 94 -0.56 3.41 -0.36
N ALA A 95 -0.59 2.64 -1.44
CA ALA A 95 0.38 1.60 -1.73
C ALA A 95 0.89 1.78 -3.16
N TYR A 96 2.17 2.10 -3.31
CA TYR A 96 2.83 2.22 -4.61
C TYR A 96 3.78 1.05 -4.84
N TYR A 97 3.58 0.32 -5.92
CA TYR A 97 4.36 -0.87 -6.23
C TYR A 97 5.61 -0.51 -7.03
N VAL A 98 6.75 -0.53 -6.36
CA VAL A 98 8.08 -0.31 -6.98
C VAL A 98 8.50 -1.53 -7.78
N LYS A 99 8.19 -2.74 -7.26
CA LYS A 99 8.40 -4.02 -7.92
C LYS A 99 7.25 -4.98 -7.57
N ALA A 100 6.65 -5.60 -8.56
CA ALA A 100 5.51 -6.50 -8.43
C ALA A 100 5.63 -7.70 -9.37
N PRO A 101 6.44 -8.71 -9.01
CA PRO A 101 6.57 -9.92 -9.83
C PRO A 101 5.26 -10.72 -9.87
N GLU A 102 5.12 -11.59 -10.86
CA GLU A 102 3.97 -12.48 -10.95
C GLU A 102 3.87 -13.36 -9.69
N ASN A 103 2.64 -13.62 -9.22
CA ASN A 103 2.33 -14.38 -8.00
C ASN A 103 2.90 -13.77 -6.69
N CYS A 104 3.17 -12.47 -6.66
CA CYS A 104 3.71 -11.81 -5.47
C CYS A 104 2.66 -11.53 -4.37
N GLY A 105 1.42 -11.96 -4.55
CA GLY A 105 0.30 -11.75 -3.62
C GLY A 105 -0.40 -10.41 -3.80
N ASN A 106 -1.71 -10.42 -3.62
CA ASN A 106 -2.57 -9.26 -3.79
C ASN A 106 -2.65 -8.40 -2.52
N ILE A 107 -2.99 -7.12 -2.67
CA ILE A 107 -3.55 -6.36 -1.55
C ILE A 107 -5.05 -6.65 -1.47
N VAL A 108 -5.52 -6.95 -0.26
CA VAL A 108 -6.88 -7.38 0.00
C VAL A 108 -7.54 -6.41 0.97
N PHE A 109 -8.62 -5.78 0.54
CA PHE A 109 -9.43 -4.88 1.34
C PHE A 109 -10.65 -5.63 1.88
N HIS A 110 -10.95 -5.41 3.17
CA HIS A 110 -12.03 -6.07 3.88
C HIS A 110 -13.14 -5.08 4.19
N ASP A 111 -14.39 -5.46 3.97
CA ASP A 111 -15.55 -4.63 4.34
C ASP A 111 -15.46 -4.30 5.84
N PRO A 112 -15.48 -3.01 6.21
CA PRO A 112 -15.42 -2.60 7.61
C PRO A 112 -16.72 -2.87 8.38
N ARG A 113 -17.83 -3.14 7.67
CA ARG A 113 -19.13 -3.45 8.29
C ARG A 113 -19.16 -4.91 8.72
N SER A 114 -19.77 -5.19 9.87
CA SER A 114 -19.87 -6.55 10.40
C SER A 114 -20.99 -7.37 9.75
N GLU A 115 -22.09 -6.73 9.41
CA GLU A 115 -23.32 -7.39 8.93
C GLU A 115 -23.11 -8.18 7.63
N PRO A 116 -22.43 -7.65 6.60
CA PRO A 116 -22.18 -8.40 5.36
C PRO A 116 -21.34 -9.67 5.56
N VAL A 117 -20.56 -9.73 6.64
CA VAL A 117 -19.74 -10.92 6.96
C VAL A 117 -20.61 -12.05 7.52
N TYR A 118 -21.64 -11.71 8.31
CA TYR A 118 -22.51 -12.70 8.97
C TYR A 118 -23.72 -13.09 8.11
N PHE A 119 -24.23 -12.17 7.30
CA PHE A 119 -25.48 -12.34 6.54
C PHE A 119 -25.26 -12.18 5.04
N HIS A 120 -24.13 -12.65 4.55
CA HIS A 120 -23.81 -12.59 3.13
C HIS A 120 -24.64 -13.62 2.35
N PRO A 121 -25.51 -13.19 1.41
CA PRO A 121 -26.22 -14.14 0.57
C PRO A 121 -25.26 -14.91 -0.35
N LYS A 122 -25.68 -16.08 -0.81
CA LYS A 122 -24.95 -16.78 -1.86
C LYS A 122 -24.97 -15.91 -3.13
N VAL A 123 -23.79 -15.52 -3.61
CA VAL A 123 -23.61 -14.64 -4.76
C VAL A 123 -23.20 -15.47 -5.96
N GLU A 124 -23.97 -15.38 -7.03
CA GLU A 124 -23.66 -16.02 -8.32
C GLU A 124 -22.64 -15.19 -9.13
N ASN A 125 -22.82 -13.87 -9.13
CA ASN A 125 -21.98 -12.92 -9.87
C ASN A 125 -21.38 -11.88 -8.92
N PRO A 126 -20.17 -12.08 -8.35
CA PRO A 126 -19.52 -11.13 -7.47
C PRO A 126 -19.23 -9.80 -8.18
N ASN A 127 -19.51 -8.70 -7.52
CA ASN A 127 -19.26 -7.33 -7.99
C ASN A 127 -19.07 -6.37 -6.81
N ASN A 128 -18.74 -5.11 -7.08
CA ASN A 128 -18.46 -4.11 -6.04
C ASN A 128 -19.64 -3.77 -5.11
N LEU A 129 -20.88 -4.19 -5.44
CA LEU A 129 -22.06 -3.95 -4.60
C LEU A 129 -22.34 -5.11 -3.65
N ASN A 130 -21.87 -6.31 -3.96
CA ASN A 130 -22.21 -7.53 -3.25
C ASN A 130 -21.01 -8.33 -2.73
N THR A 131 -19.81 -7.75 -2.76
CA THR A 131 -18.61 -8.36 -2.19
C THR A 131 -18.26 -7.72 -0.84
N ASN A 132 -17.74 -8.52 0.06
CA ASN A 132 -17.16 -8.08 1.33
C ASN A 132 -15.62 -8.11 1.33
N ILE A 133 -15.02 -8.51 0.22
CA ILE A 133 -13.56 -8.51 0.01
C ILE A 133 -13.28 -8.01 -1.40
N VAL A 134 -12.37 -7.02 -1.50
CA VAL A 134 -11.84 -6.55 -2.78
C VAL A 134 -10.35 -6.88 -2.83
N SER A 135 -9.94 -7.62 -3.85
CA SER A 135 -8.55 -8.01 -4.06
C SER A 135 -8.01 -7.32 -5.31
N ILE A 136 -6.87 -6.64 -5.17
CA ILE A 136 -6.20 -5.94 -6.27
C ILE A 136 -4.86 -6.63 -6.53
N LYS A 137 -4.68 -7.10 -7.76
CA LYS A 137 -3.40 -7.63 -8.24
C LYS A 137 -2.41 -6.47 -8.38
N PRO A 138 -1.22 -6.55 -7.75
CA PRO A 138 -0.21 -5.52 -7.90
C PRO A 138 0.44 -5.56 -9.29
N GLU A 139 0.79 -4.37 -9.79
CA GLU A 139 1.57 -4.16 -10.99
C GLU A 139 2.63 -3.08 -10.72
N GLU A 140 3.78 -3.16 -11.36
CA GLU A 140 4.82 -2.13 -11.20
C GLU A 140 4.32 -0.77 -11.66
N GLY A 141 4.48 0.25 -10.81
CA GLY A 141 3.98 1.60 -11.05
C GLY A 141 2.53 1.82 -10.63
N LEU A 142 1.81 0.80 -10.22
CA LEU A 142 0.45 0.95 -9.71
C LEU A 142 0.47 1.70 -8.38
N LEU A 143 -0.32 2.75 -8.27
CA LEU A 143 -0.63 3.48 -7.05
C LEU A 143 -2.07 3.20 -6.64
N VAL A 144 -2.27 2.59 -5.49
CA VAL A 144 -3.59 2.33 -4.91
C VAL A 144 -3.83 3.29 -3.76
N LEU A 145 -4.88 4.10 -3.83
CA LEU A 145 -5.32 4.98 -2.76
C LEU A 145 -6.53 4.38 -2.06
N PHE A 146 -6.58 4.45 -0.75
CA PHE A 146 -7.68 3.89 0.05
C PHE A 146 -7.85 4.63 1.38
N PRO A 147 -9.09 4.64 1.95
CA PRO A 147 -9.31 5.21 3.27
C PRO A 147 -8.44 4.55 4.32
N SER A 148 -7.75 5.33 5.15
CA SER A 148 -6.80 4.80 6.14
C SER A 148 -7.44 3.88 7.19
N TYR A 149 -8.72 4.07 7.46
CA TYR A 149 -9.49 3.19 8.38
C TYR A 149 -9.85 1.83 7.77
N LEU A 150 -9.69 1.67 6.44
CA LEU A 150 -10.11 0.44 5.76
C LEU A 150 -9.15 -0.69 6.10
N HIS A 151 -9.68 -1.75 6.69
CA HIS A 151 -8.91 -2.94 6.99
C HIS A 151 -8.37 -3.57 5.70
N HIS A 152 -7.08 -3.81 5.68
CA HIS A 152 -6.44 -4.47 4.55
C HIS A 152 -5.35 -5.43 5.02
N SER A 153 -5.08 -6.38 4.19
CA SER A 153 -4.01 -7.36 4.34
C SER A 153 -3.28 -7.54 3.02
N VAL A 154 -2.19 -8.25 3.04
CA VAL A 154 -1.48 -8.57 1.80
C VAL A 154 -1.22 -10.06 1.77
N ASP A 155 -1.64 -10.71 0.68
CA ASP A 155 -1.46 -12.13 0.47
C ASP A 155 0.02 -12.53 0.45
N VAL A 156 0.24 -13.80 0.69
CA VAL A 156 1.59 -14.38 0.70
C VAL A 156 2.24 -14.23 -0.67
N ASN A 157 3.47 -13.72 -0.69
CA ASN A 157 4.29 -13.72 -1.89
C ASN A 157 4.73 -15.18 -2.22
N ARG A 158 4.23 -15.71 -3.33
CA ARG A 158 4.58 -17.02 -3.87
C ARG A 158 5.59 -16.96 -5.01
N SER A 159 6.07 -15.75 -5.32
CA SER A 159 7.16 -15.54 -6.28
C SER A 159 8.52 -15.87 -5.64
N ASN A 160 9.49 -16.20 -6.47
CA ASN A 160 10.89 -16.28 -6.07
C ASN A 160 11.59 -14.91 -6.05
N GLU A 161 10.85 -13.86 -6.40
CA GLU A 161 11.34 -12.48 -6.43
C GLU A 161 10.67 -11.63 -5.35
N ASP A 162 11.36 -10.55 -4.97
CA ASP A 162 10.85 -9.58 -3.99
C ASP A 162 9.69 -8.78 -4.57
N ARG A 163 8.57 -8.67 -3.83
CA ARG A 163 7.60 -7.59 -3.99
C ARG A 163 8.05 -6.41 -3.14
N ILE A 164 8.14 -5.21 -3.75
CA ILE A 164 8.59 -3.98 -3.08
C ILE A 164 7.51 -2.92 -3.22
N VAL A 165 7.05 -2.39 -2.09
CA VAL A 165 5.97 -1.40 -2.00
C VAL A 165 6.36 -0.25 -1.05
N ILE A 166 5.88 0.96 -1.38
CA ILE A 166 5.93 2.14 -0.51
C ILE A 166 4.52 2.45 -0.04
#